data_47ee899c184c76bee6c100ce0c41ba6a
#
_entry.id   47ee899c184c76bee6c100ce0c41ba6a
#
_cell.length_a   1.000
_cell.length_b   1.000
_cell.length_c   1.000
_cell.angle_alpha   90.00
_cell.angle_beta   90.00
_cell.angle_gamma   90.00
#
_symmetry.space_group_name_H-M   'P 1'
#
loop_
_entity.id
_entity.type
_entity.pdbx_description
1 polymer ?
#
loop_
_entity_poly.entity_id
_entity_poly.type
_entity_poly.pdbx_seq_one_letter_code
_entity_poly.pdbx_strand_id
1 'polypeptide(L)'
;MLIKKYIFASRIEDGIFMTDRRGFLKSMAAAASTAAVASVLPTACGSADDRTIDGGLATGSGLIVPKGQGLRITGTFLDEISHDIPHQNWGEKEWDRDFQYMKSIGIDMVICIRSGYRKFITYPSPYLLKKGCYMPSVDLIDMFLRLAQKYGMKFWFGLYDSGRYWDTGDLSYEIEDNKFVIDEVWERYGRKYDSFGGWYISGEISRRTKGAIDAFHAMGKQCKDVSGGLPTFISPWIDGKKAVMGTNLKTREDAVSVQEHEREWNEIFDGIHDVVDACAFQDGHIDYDELDAFFSVNKKLADKYGMQCWTNAETFDRDMPINFLPIKFDKLRMKLEAAARCGYDKAITFEFSHFMSPQSAYLQAGHLYDRYKEYFGI
;
A
#
# COMPACT_ATOMS: atom_id res chain seq x y z
N MET A 1 -20.61 41.15 -11.37
CA MET A 1 -19.62 41.43 -12.40
C MET A 1 -18.60 40.29 -12.37
N LEU A 2 -18.70 39.39 -13.35
CA LEU A 2 -17.81 38.32 -13.83
C LEU A 2 -17.00 37.50 -12.82
N ILE A 3 -17.55 36.34 -12.44
CA ILE A 3 -16.84 35.19 -11.89
C ILE A 3 -16.23 34.43 -13.07
N LYS A 4 -14.89 34.42 -13.19
CA LYS A 4 -14.18 33.58 -14.14
C LYS A 4 -14.14 32.13 -13.64
N LYS A 5 -14.81 31.24 -14.37
CA LYS A 5 -14.67 29.78 -14.27
C LYS A 5 -13.27 29.39 -14.72
N TYR A 6 -12.46 28.81 -13.84
CA TYR A 6 -11.27 28.04 -14.24
C TYR A 6 -11.69 26.61 -14.56
N ILE A 7 -11.71 26.30 -15.85
CA ILE A 7 -11.78 24.93 -16.35
C ILE A 7 -10.35 24.45 -16.53
N PHE A 8 -9.95 23.47 -15.75
CA PHE A 8 -8.74 22.70 -16.04
C PHE A 8 -9.04 21.74 -17.19
N ALA A 9 -8.52 22.04 -18.36
CA ALA A 9 -8.49 21.11 -19.49
C ALA A 9 -7.19 20.34 -19.43
N SER A 10 -7.22 19.09 -18.96
CA SER A 10 -6.22 18.10 -19.33
C SER A 10 -6.59 17.56 -20.70
N ARG A 11 -5.68 17.68 -21.67
CA ARG A 11 -5.78 17.04 -22.99
C ARG A 11 -5.88 15.54 -22.80
N ILE A 12 -7.01 14.98 -23.18
CA ILE A 12 -7.14 13.57 -23.55
C ILE A 12 -7.36 13.60 -25.07
N GLU A 13 -6.36 13.23 -25.81
CA GLU A 13 -6.50 12.81 -27.20
C GLU A 13 -6.86 11.33 -27.19
N ASP A 14 -7.89 11.01 -27.99
CA ASP A 14 -8.44 9.71 -28.38
C ASP A 14 -9.58 9.12 -27.53
N GLY A 15 -10.75 9.43 -28.06
CA GLY A 15 -11.90 8.61 -28.45
C GLY A 15 -12.46 7.62 -27.42
N ILE A 16 -13.20 8.08 -26.40
CA ILE A 16 -14.30 7.28 -25.84
C ILE A 16 -15.54 8.17 -25.73
N PHE A 17 -16.59 7.79 -26.45
CA PHE A 17 -17.90 8.41 -26.42
C PHE A 17 -18.49 8.38 -25.00
N MET A 18 -18.66 9.52 -24.39
CA MET A 18 -19.54 9.68 -23.24
C MET A 18 -20.99 9.71 -23.73
N THR A 19 -21.69 8.58 -23.61
CA THR A 19 -23.13 8.56 -23.71
C THR A 19 -23.73 9.24 -22.48
N ASP A 20 -24.65 10.19 -22.71
CA ASP A 20 -25.36 10.84 -21.62
C ASP A 20 -26.23 9.84 -20.83
N ARG A 21 -26.68 10.24 -19.64
CA ARG A 21 -27.49 9.40 -18.76
C ARG A 21 -28.77 8.84 -19.43
N ARG A 22 -29.29 9.49 -20.49
CA ARG A 22 -30.46 9.03 -21.27
C ARG A 22 -30.07 7.96 -22.30
N GLY A 23 -28.84 8.01 -22.86
CA GLY A 23 -28.31 6.98 -23.74
C GLY A 23 -28.08 5.65 -23.02
N PHE A 24 -27.57 5.70 -21.79
CA PHE A 24 -27.36 4.52 -20.94
C PHE A 24 -28.67 3.79 -20.60
N LEU A 25 -29.72 4.53 -20.23
CA LEU A 25 -31.04 3.95 -19.90
C LEU A 25 -31.74 3.35 -21.13
N LYS A 26 -31.51 3.87 -22.32
CA LYS A 26 -32.05 3.30 -23.56
C LYS A 26 -31.36 2.00 -23.98
N SER A 27 -30.07 1.84 -23.70
CA SER A 27 -29.32 0.61 -23.95
C SER A 27 -29.75 -0.55 -23.04
N MET A 28 -30.15 -0.27 -21.80
CA MET A 28 -30.66 -1.30 -20.90
C MET A 28 -32.10 -1.78 -21.23
N ALA A 29 -32.92 -0.96 -21.89
CA ALA A 29 -34.25 -1.35 -22.30
C ALA A 29 -34.29 -2.24 -23.56
N ALA A 30 -33.22 -2.24 -24.36
CA ALA A 30 -33.13 -3.07 -25.56
C ALA A 30 -32.60 -4.49 -25.32
N ALA A 31 -32.03 -4.77 -24.15
CA ALA A 31 -31.46 -6.07 -23.79
C ALA A 31 -32.47 -7.03 -23.07
N ALA A 32 -33.70 -6.58 -22.82
CA ALA A 32 -34.69 -7.33 -22.03
C ALA A 32 -35.74 -8.13 -22.87
N SER A 33 -35.54 -8.26 -24.18
CA SER A 33 -36.54 -8.93 -25.01
C SER A 33 -35.97 -9.97 -25.96
N THR A 34 -35.27 -11.00 -25.45
CA THR A 34 -35.15 -12.31 -26.13
C THR A 34 -34.43 -13.31 -25.22
N ALA A 35 -35.14 -14.06 -24.42
CA ALA A 35 -34.82 -15.44 -24.03
C ALA A 35 -35.95 -16.05 -23.21
N ALA A 36 -36.95 -16.55 -23.91
CA ALA A 36 -37.89 -17.53 -23.38
C ALA A 36 -37.72 -18.79 -24.23
N VAL A 37 -37.01 -19.82 -23.74
CA VAL A 37 -37.21 -21.22 -24.16
C VAL A 37 -36.81 -22.15 -23.01
N ALA A 38 -37.89 -22.84 -22.52
CA ALA A 38 -38.00 -24.23 -22.13
C ALA A 38 -37.05 -24.86 -21.08
N SER A 39 -37.65 -25.10 -19.95
CA SER A 39 -37.34 -26.11 -18.95
C SER A 39 -37.36 -27.55 -19.49
N VAL A 40 -36.30 -28.33 -19.23
CA VAL A 40 -36.39 -29.79 -19.06
C VAL A 40 -35.48 -30.14 -17.90
N LEU A 41 -36.07 -30.55 -16.81
CA LEU A 41 -35.42 -31.24 -15.70
C LEU A 41 -35.30 -32.76 -16.03
N PRO A 42 -34.22 -33.39 -15.61
CA PRO A 42 -34.30 -34.71 -15.08
C PRO A 42 -33.89 -34.76 -13.60
N THR A 43 -34.81 -35.22 -12.79
CA THR A 43 -34.60 -35.70 -11.43
C THR A 43 -33.67 -36.91 -11.44
N ALA A 44 -32.54 -36.83 -10.77
CA ALA A 44 -31.81 -37.98 -10.32
C ALA A 44 -31.28 -37.70 -8.90
N CYS A 45 -31.90 -38.36 -7.92
CA CYS A 45 -31.34 -38.51 -6.59
C CYS A 45 -30.06 -39.35 -6.66
N GLY A 46 -28.95 -38.73 -6.28
CA GLY A 46 -27.69 -39.39 -5.99
C GLY A 46 -27.14 -38.76 -4.72
N SER A 47 -26.99 -39.53 -3.68
CA SER A 47 -26.31 -39.15 -2.44
C SER A 47 -24.91 -38.65 -2.75
N ALA A 48 -24.67 -37.38 -2.56
CA ALA A 48 -23.34 -36.78 -2.69
C ALA A 48 -22.61 -37.01 -1.36
N ASP A 49 -21.55 -37.79 -1.40
CA ASP A 49 -20.47 -37.79 -0.45
C ASP A 49 -19.94 -36.35 -0.28
N ASP A 50 -19.91 -35.90 0.95
CA ASP A 50 -19.36 -34.66 1.38
C ASP A 50 -17.81 -34.71 1.25
N ARG A 51 -17.31 -34.62 0.01
CA ARG A 51 -15.89 -34.37 -0.22
C ARG A 51 -15.69 -32.84 -0.22
N THR A 52 -15.28 -32.36 0.92
CA THR A 52 -14.63 -31.05 1.02
C THR A 52 -13.52 -30.94 -0.04
N ILE A 53 -13.78 -30.18 -1.10
CA ILE A 53 -12.76 -29.84 -2.07
C ILE A 53 -11.84 -28.82 -1.35
N ASP A 54 -10.77 -29.36 -0.77
CA ASP A 54 -9.66 -28.56 -0.25
C ASP A 54 -8.90 -28.00 -1.46
N GLY A 55 -9.40 -26.87 -1.98
CA GLY A 55 -8.90 -26.20 -3.17
C GLY A 55 -7.60 -25.46 -2.90
N GLY A 56 -6.52 -26.17 -2.61
CA GLY A 56 -5.18 -25.65 -2.69
C GLY A 56 -4.82 -25.44 -4.17
N LEU A 57 -4.72 -24.19 -4.62
CA LEU A 57 -4.12 -23.87 -5.91
C LEU A 57 -2.65 -24.26 -5.88
N ALA A 58 -2.26 -25.23 -6.70
CA ALA A 58 -0.87 -25.60 -6.88
C ALA A 58 -0.16 -24.45 -7.62
N THR A 59 0.64 -23.68 -6.90
CA THR A 59 1.61 -22.78 -7.51
C THR A 59 2.84 -23.57 -7.93
N GLY A 60 3.60 -23.09 -8.93
CA GLY A 60 4.69 -23.81 -9.59
C GLY A 60 5.83 -24.35 -8.71
N SER A 61 5.82 -24.09 -7.40
CA SER A 61 6.78 -24.62 -6.42
C SER A 61 6.29 -25.91 -5.71
N GLY A 62 5.06 -26.33 -5.91
CA GLY A 62 4.50 -27.54 -5.30
C GLY A 62 4.31 -27.50 -3.79
N LEU A 63 4.60 -26.40 -3.11
CA LEU A 63 4.40 -26.23 -1.68
C LEU A 63 3.00 -25.68 -1.41
N ILE A 64 2.17 -26.46 -0.73
CA ILE A 64 0.86 -26.03 -0.24
C ILE A 64 1.04 -25.52 1.19
N VAL A 65 0.80 -24.23 1.41
CA VAL A 65 0.77 -23.67 2.77
C VAL A 65 -0.58 -24.04 3.42
N PRO A 66 -0.59 -24.76 4.55
CA PRO A 66 -1.81 -25.09 5.24
C PRO A 66 -2.60 -23.85 5.67
N LYS A 67 -3.92 -24.00 5.82
CA LYS A 67 -4.79 -22.93 6.30
C LYS A 67 -4.24 -22.31 7.59
N GLY A 68 -4.20 -20.98 7.67
CA GLY A 68 -3.72 -20.24 8.83
C GLY A 68 -2.21 -20.11 8.95
N GLN A 69 -1.43 -20.63 8.00
CA GLN A 69 0.05 -20.54 8.00
C GLN A 69 0.61 -19.47 7.05
N GLY A 70 -0.23 -18.65 6.42
CA GLY A 70 0.21 -17.45 5.73
C GLY A 70 0.89 -16.46 6.68
N LEU A 71 1.70 -15.58 6.16
CA LEU A 71 2.36 -14.55 6.97
C LEU A 71 1.31 -13.55 7.49
N ARG A 72 1.26 -13.34 8.81
CA ARG A 72 0.30 -12.41 9.42
C ARG A 72 0.67 -10.97 9.12
N ILE A 73 -0.30 -10.13 8.83
CA ILE A 73 -0.13 -8.68 8.76
C ILE A 73 0.08 -8.16 10.18
N THR A 74 1.25 -7.58 10.43
CA THR A 74 1.62 -6.99 11.72
C THR A 74 1.94 -5.50 11.63
N GLY A 75 1.85 -4.90 10.43
CA GLY A 75 1.98 -3.47 10.23
C GLY A 75 0.98 -2.95 9.20
N THR A 76 0.62 -1.67 9.31
CA THR A 76 -0.25 -1.01 8.33
C THR A 76 0.13 0.45 8.13
N PHE A 77 -0.08 0.93 6.92
CA PHE A 77 -0.06 2.36 6.66
C PHE A 77 -1.32 3.03 7.22
N LEU A 78 -1.20 4.32 7.51
CA LEU A 78 -2.28 5.26 7.83
C LEU A 78 -2.23 6.37 6.78
N ASP A 79 -3.32 6.58 6.07
CA ASP A 79 -3.39 7.57 4.98
C ASP A 79 -4.64 8.47 5.11
N GLU A 80 -4.40 9.75 5.30
CA GLU A 80 -5.43 10.80 5.39
C GLU A 80 -5.17 11.95 4.40
N ILE A 81 -4.15 11.83 3.54
CA ILE A 81 -3.75 12.94 2.68
C ILE A 81 -3.49 12.57 1.21
N SER A 82 -3.52 11.31 0.84
CA SER A 82 -3.39 10.93 -0.56
C SER A 82 -4.61 11.41 -1.36
N HIS A 83 -4.36 11.88 -2.57
CA HIS A 83 -5.39 12.50 -3.41
C HIS A 83 -6.28 11.49 -4.13
N ASP A 84 -5.90 10.24 -4.19
CA ASP A 84 -6.53 9.15 -4.90
C ASP A 84 -7.37 8.23 -4.00
N ILE A 85 -7.30 8.43 -2.68
CA ILE A 85 -8.10 7.71 -1.70
C ILE A 85 -8.94 8.74 -0.92
N PRO A 86 -10.27 8.58 -0.86
CA PRO A 86 -11.11 9.49 -0.11
C PRO A 86 -10.88 9.33 1.38
N HIS A 87 -10.55 10.41 2.09
CA HIS A 87 -10.47 10.38 3.55
C HIS A 87 -11.83 10.01 4.18
N GLN A 88 -11.80 9.40 5.36
CA GLN A 88 -13.00 8.87 5.98
C GLN A 88 -13.74 9.86 6.90
N ASN A 89 -13.25 11.10 7.02
CA ASN A 89 -13.76 12.11 7.95
C ASN A 89 -13.78 11.64 9.42
N TRP A 90 -12.81 10.85 9.81
CA TRP A 90 -12.71 10.35 11.17
C TRP A 90 -12.13 11.39 12.12
N GLY A 91 -12.71 11.47 13.31
CA GLY A 91 -12.12 12.13 14.46
C GLY A 91 -11.34 11.14 15.33
N GLU A 92 -10.81 11.64 16.47
CA GLU A 92 -10.01 10.83 17.40
C GLU A 92 -10.76 9.59 17.93
N LYS A 93 -12.08 9.63 18.06
CA LYS A 93 -12.87 8.47 18.54
C LYS A 93 -12.91 7.33 17.53
N GLU A 94 -13.04 7.65 16.26
CA GLU A 94 -13.03 6.67 15.19
C GLU A 94 -11.64 6.10 15.03
N TRP A 95 -10.58 6.92 15.06
CA TRP A 95 -9.20 6.47 15.06
C TRP A 95 -8.86 5.60 16.27
N ASP A 96 -9.29 5.97 17.48
CA ASP A 96 -9.10 5.15 18.67
C ASP A 96 -9.71 3.76 18.53
N ARG A 97 -10.92 3.67 17.98
CA ARG A 97 -11.58 2.40 17.68
C ARG A 97 -10.85 1.61 16.58
N ASP A 98 -10.33 2.29 15.58
CA ASP A 98 -9.59 1.64 14.50
C ASP A 98 -8.28 1.01 14.99
N PHE A 99 -7.54 1.72 15.84
CA PHE A 99 -6.37 1.15 16.51
C PHE A 99 -6.72 -0.08 17.36
N GLN A 100 -7.90 -0.09 17.98
CA GLN A 100 -8.39 -1.27 18.71
C GLN A 100 -8.63 -2.45 17.75
N TYR A 101 -9.25 -2.22 16.59
CA TYR A 101 -9.41 -3.26 15.56
C TYR A 101 -8.07 -3.75 15.02
N MET A 102 -7.14 -2.86 14.71
CA MET A 102 -5.78 -3.23 14.31
C MET A 102 -5.12 -4.14 15.36
N LYS A 103 -5.16 -3.73 16.63
CA LYS A 103 -4.60 -4.52 17.75
C LYS A 103 -5.23 -5.91 17.84
N SER A 104 -6.52 -6.03 17.60
CA SER A 104 -7.25 -7.30 17.73
C SER A 104 -6.84 -8.36 16.71
N ILE A 105 -6.19 -7.98 15.61
CA ILE A 105 -5.65 -8.91 14.60
C ILE A 105 -4.13 -9.04 14.64
N GLY A 106 -3.48 -8.38 15.62
CA GLY A 106 -2.04 -8.51 15.85
C GLY A 106 -1.18 -7.46 15.17
N ILE A 107 -1.75 -6.36 14.67
CA ILE A 107 -0.98 -5.20 14.20
C ILE A 107 -0.31 -4.55 15.41
N ASP A 108 1.00 -4.38 15.34
CA ASP A 108 1.85 -3.77 16.35
C ASP A 108 2.65 -2.57 15.82
N MET A 109 2.52 -2.29 14.52
CA MET A 109 3.21 -1.23 13.80
C MET A 109 2.23 -0.43 12.96
N VAL A 110 2.22 0.89 13.12
CA VAL A 110 1.45 1.81 12.28
C VAL A 110 2.40 2.81 11.62
N ILE A 111 2.17 3.10 10.36
CA ILE A 111 3.07 3.86 9.52
C ILE A 111 2.31 5.03 8.91
N CYS A 112 2.67 6.26 9.22
CA CYS A 112 2.17 7.40 8.45
C CYS A 112 2.71 7.30 7.02
N ILE A 113 1.84 7.22 6.00
CA ILE A 113 2.28 7.06 4.60
C ILE A 113 3.21 8.20 4.17
N ARG A 114 2.87 9.42 4.59
CA ARG A 114 3.69 10.63 4.39
C ARG A 114 3.24 11.73 5.34
N SER A 115 4.18 12.52 5.81
CA SER A 115 3.88 13.64 6.71
C SER A 115 3.27 14.84 6.00
N GLY A 116 3.31 14.85 4.69
CA GLY A 116 2.68 15.82 3.83
C GLY A 116 2.77 15.41 2.37
N TYR A 117 1.80 15.86 1.56
CA TYR A 117 1.78 15.70 0.12
C TYR A 117 1.54 17.07 -0.53
N ARG A 118 2.51 17.56 -1.28
CA ARG A 118 2.47 18.89 -1.89
C ARG A 118 2.22 19.97 -0.82
N LYS A 119 1.05 20.62 -0.81
CA LYS A 119 0.67 21.64 0.16
C LYS A 119 -0.12 21.12 1.37
N PHE A 120 -0.54 19.88 1.35
CA PHE A 120 -1.28 19.27 2.46
C PHE A 120 -0.29 18.60 3.42
N ILE A 121 -0.41 18.89 4.72
CA ILE A 121 0.48 18.36 5.76
C ILE A 121 -0.33 17.79 6.92
N THR A 122 0.23 16.80 7.59
CA THR A 122 -0.44 16.06 8.68
C THR A 122 -0.17 16.62 10.06
N TYR A 123 0.75 17.55 10.17
CA TYR A 123 1.11 18.23 11.43
C TYR A 123 1.50 19.69 11.15
N PRO A 124 1.41 20.60 12.14
CA PRO A 124 1.72 22.03 11.94
C PRO A 124 3.24 22.28 11.91
N SER A 125 3.88 21.92 10.79
CA SER A 125 5.30 22.13 10.53
C SER A 125 5.60 23.62 10.32
N PRO A 126 6.39 24.30 11.17
CA PRO A 126 6.84 25.67 10.94
C PRO A 126 7.58 25.86 9.62
N TYR A 127 8.41 24.87 9.23
CA TYR A 127 9.15 24.91 7.97
C TYR A 127 8.22 24.85 6.75
N LEU A 128 7.34 23.86 6.70
CA LEU A 128 6.44 23.67 5.55
C LEU A 128 5.37 24.77 5.46
N LEU A 129 4.88 25.29 6.60
CA LEU A 129 3.97 26.43 6.62
C LEU A 129 4.62 27.69 6.04
N LYS A 130 5.90 27.93 6.34
CA LYS A 130 6.68 29.03 5.75
C LYS A 130 6.85 28.86 4.23
N LYS A 131 6.87 27.63 3.74
CA LYS A 131 6.88 27.30 2.29
C LYS A 131 5.50 27.40 1.63
N GLY A 132 4.46 27.73 2.36
CA GLY A 132 3.10 27.93 1.86
C GLY A 132 2.23 26.69 1.85
N CYS A 133 2.57 25.67 2.65
CA CYS A 133 1.67 24.57 2.94
C CYS A 133 0.48 25.03 3.79
N TYR A 134 -0.62 24.27 3.74
CA TYR A 134 -1.81 24.60 4.49
C TYR A 134 -1.70 24.14 5.95
N MET A 135 -2.18 24.96 6.88
CA MET A 135 -2.29 24.56 8.28
C MET A 135 -3.25 23.38 8.40
N PRO A 136 -2.84 22.25 8.98
CA PRO A 136 -3.75 21.13 9.21
C PRO A 136 -4.77 21.49 10.31
N SER A 137 -5.98 20.98 10.19
CA SER A 137 -7.04 21.19 11.19
C SER A 137 -6.76 20.45 12.51
N VAL A 138 -6.01 19.36 12.42
CA VAL A 138 -5.61 18.50 13.54
C VAL A 138 -4.15 18.11 13.35
N ASP A 139 -3.40 18.01 14.46
CA ASP A 139 -2.07 17.39 14.47
C ASP A 139 -2.25 15.86 14.48
N LEU A 140 -2.32 15.27 13.27
CA LEU A 140 -2.52 13.82 13.11
C LEU A 140 -1.32 13.02 13.64
N ILE A 141 -0.11 13.55 13.53
CA ILE A 141 1.10 12.88 14.01
C ILE A 141 1.07 12.75 15.54
N ASP A 142 0.73 13.82 16.26
CA ASP A 142 0.56 13.76 17.73
C ASP A 142 -0.53 12.75 18.12
N MET A 143 -1.66 12.80 17.44
CA MET A 143 -2.78 11.87 17.70
C MET A 143 -2.39 10.41 17.47
N PHE A 144 -1.76 10.10 16.35
CA PHE A 144 -1.36 8.72 16.03
C PHE A 144 -0.28 8.20 16.98
N LEU A 145 0.67 9.04 17.41
CA LEU A 145 1.68 8.69 18.41
C LEU A 145 1.06 8.36 19.76
N ARG A 146 0.08 9.17 20.21
CA ARG A 146 -0.66 8.92 21.45
C ARG A 146 -1.46 7.62 21.39
N LEU A 147 -2.14 7.38 20.27
CA LEU A 147 -2.91 6.15 20.06
C LEU A 147 -2.00 4.92 19.97
N ALA A 148 -0.88 5.02 19.22
CA ALA A 148 0.11 3.95 19.17
C ALA A 148 0.64 3.63 20.58
N GLN A 149 0.98 4.63 21.39
CA GLN A 149 1.42 4.43 22.77
C GLN A 149 0.33 3.77 23.63
N LYS A 150 -0.92 4.23 23.52
CA LYS A 150 -2.07 3.66 24.24
C LYS A 150 -2.24 2.16 23.97
N TYR A 151 -2.06 1.72 22.72
CA TYR A 151 -2.26 0.33 22.33
C TYR A 151 -0.98 -0.52 22.32
N GLY A 152 0.16 0.05 22.76
CA GLY A 152 1.45 -0.64 22.76
C GLY A 152 1.93 -1.00 21.35
N MET A 153 1.70 -0.11 20.41
CA MET A 153 2.17 -0.18 19.02
C MET A 153 3.36 0.76 18.81
N LYS A 154 4.13 0.52 17.75
CA LYS A 154 5.16 1.44 17.28
C LYS A 154 4.65 2.24 16.09
N PHE A 155 4.86 3.54 16.14
CA PHE A 155 4.57 4.47 15.05
C PHE A 155 5.83 4.75 14.23
N TRP A 156 5.72 4.64 12.92
CA TRP A 156 6.78 4.95 11.97
C TRP A 156 6.40 6.19 11.16
N PHE A 157 7.31 7.14 11.17
CA PHE A 157 7.07 8.44 10.53
C PHE A 157 7.43 8.40 9.05
N GLY A 158 6.45 8.62 8.18
CA GLY A 158 6.66 8.81 6.74
C GLY A 158 7.09 10.23 6.41
N LEU A 159 8.15 10.36 5.62
CA LEU A 159 8.73 11.64 5.25
C LEU A 159 7.78 12.48 4.38
N TYR A 160 8.13 13.75 4.17
CA TYR A 160 7.36 14.67 3.34
C TYR A 160 7.55 14.34 1.86
N ASP A 161 6.47 14.38 1.10
CA ASP A 161 6.44 14.24 -0.34
C ASP A 161 6.05 15.58 -0.97
N SER A 162 7.01 16.26 -1.59
CA SER A 162 6.76 17.55 -2.25
C SER A 162 5.96 17.39 -3.54
N GLY A 163 5.83 16.20 -4.06
CA GLY A 163 5.24 15.87 -5.35
C GLY A 163 6.16 16.13 -6.55
N ARG A 164 7.37 16.68 -6.33
CA ARG A 164 8.28 17.07 -7.43
C ARG A 164 8.84 15.85 -8.16
N TYR A 165 9.13 14.77 -7.43
CA TYR A 165 9.64 13.57 -8.07
C TYR A 165 8.59 12.87 -8.94
N TRP A 166 7.31 12.99 -8.63
CA TRP A 166 6.23 12.50 -9.49
C TRP A 166 6.18 13.25 -10.83
N ASP A 167 6.44 14.56 -10.78
CA ASP A 167 6.42 15.40 -11.97
C ASP A 167 7.72 15.27 -12.81
N THR A 168 8.85 14.93 -12.17
CA THR A 168 10.19 14.94 -12.79
C THR A 168 10.80 13.56 -13.00
N GLY A 169 10.34 12.53 -12.27
CA GLY A 169 10.97 11.20 -12.22
C GLY A 169 12.29 11.17 -11.43
N ASP A 170 12.60 12.21 -10.64
CA ASP A 170 13.87 12.37 -9.92
C ASP A 170 13.62 12.55 -8.41
N LEU A 171 13.96 11.51 -7.61
CA LEU A 171 13.74 11.51 -6.17
C LEU A 171 14.67 12.47 -5.41
N SER A 172 15.77 12.91 -6.01
CA SER A 172 16.73 13.80 -5.36
C SER A 172 16.12 15.15 -4.94
N TYR A 173 15.02 15.54 -5.58
CA TYR A 173 14.27 16.75 -5.18
C TYR A 173 13.66 16.69 -3.79
N GLU A 174 13.47 15.49 -3.22
CA GLU A 174 12.88 15.33 -1.90
C GLU A 174 13.89 15.53 -0.75
N ILE A 175 15.20 15.52 -1.03
CA ILE A 175 16.26 15.64 -0.02
C ILE A 175 16.20 16.99 0.69
N GLU A 176 16.04 18.09 -0.08
CA GLU A 176 16.13 19.46 0.46
C GLU A 176 15.11 19.71 1.56
N ASP A 177 13.84 19.39 1.30
CA ASP A 177 12.77 19.65 2.26
C ASP A 177 12.81 18.68 3.44
N ASN A 178 13.09 17.41 3.18
CA ASN A 178 13.15 16.39 4.22
C ASN A 178 14.30 16.61 5.21
N LYS A 179 15.37 17.27 4.81
CA LYS A 179 16.44 17.68 5.73
C LYS A 179 15.90 18.48 6.92
N PHE A 180 14.98 19.40 6.68
CA PHE A 180 14.37 20.22 7.74
C PHE A 180 13.24 19.48 8.46
N VAL A 181 12.45 18.70 7.73
CA VAL A 181 11.34 17.91 8.28
C VAL A 181 11.84 16.85 9.28
N ILE A 182 12.91 16.14 8.96
CA ILE A 182 13.50 15.11 9.83
C ILE A 182 13.94 15.70 11.17
N ASP A 183 14.69 16.79 11.13
CA ASP A 183 15.17 17.46 12.35
C ASP A 183 14.00 17.98 13.20
N GLU A 184 13.03 18.67 12.57
CA GLU A 184 11.86 19.23 13.22
C GLU A 184 11.00 18.16 13.90
N VAL A 185 10.77 17.05 13.20
CA VAL A 185 9.92 15.95 13.70
C VAL A 185 10.59 15.22 14.86
N TRP A 186 11.89 14.97 14.76
CA TRP A 186 12.61 14.34 15.85
C TRP A 186 12.61 15.20 17.12
N GLU A 187 12.83 16.49 16.99
CA GLU A 187 12.78 17.39 18.12
C GLU A 187 11.37 17.49 18.72
N ARG A 188 10.35 17.53 17.89
CA ARG A 188 8.96 17.75 18.31
C ARG A 188 8.30 16.50 18.88
N TYR A 189 8.53 15.33 18.28
CA TYR A 189 7.83 14.09 18.60
C TYR A 189 8.74 12.95 19.02
N GLY A 190 9.89 12.77 18.37
CA GLY A 190 10.74 11.61 18.56
C GLY A 190 11.21 11.46 20.00
N ARG A 191 11.56 12.56 20.65
CA ARG A 191 11.99 12.58 22.05
C ARG A 191 10.83 12.56 23.05
N LYS A 192 9.62 12.80 22.60
CA LYS A 192 8.42 12.92 23.46
C LYS A 192 7.68 11.60 23.60
N TYR A 193 7.68 10.77 22.59
CA TYR A 193 6.84 9.58 22.53
C TYR A 193 7.65 8.29 22.40
N ASP A 194 7.53 7.39 23.38
CA ASP A 194 8.13 6.05 23.32
C ASP A 194 7.57 5.18 22.21
N SER A 195 6.39 5.54 21.68
CA SER A 195 5.79 4.90 20.52
C SER A 195 6.48 5.24 19.20
N PHE A 196 7.31 6.28 19.13
CA PHE A 196 8.08 6.58 17.91
C PHE A 196 9.08 5.44 17.67
N GLY A 197 8.84 4.62 16.64
CA GLY A 197 9.55 3.35 16.43
C GLY A 197 10.55 3.36 15.29
N GLY A 198 10.45 4.30 14.35
CA GLY A 198 11.31 4.35 13.18
C GLY A 198 10.83 5.30 12.10
N TRP A 199 11.46 5.21 10.94
CA TRP A 199 11.25 6.10 9.82
C TRP A 199 10.86 5.35 8.55
N TYR A 200 9.85 5.83 7.87
CA TYR A 200 9.52 5.42 6.51
C TYR A 200 9.99 6.50 5.52
N ILE A 201 10.95 6.16 4.67
CA ILE A 201 11.39 7.04 3.61
C ILE A 201 10.38 6.95 2.48
N SER A 202 9.44 7.88 2.46
CA SER A 202 8.18 7.80 1.73
C SER A 202 8.26 7.96 0.21
N GLY A 203 9.46 7.91 -0.37
CA GLY A 203 9.63 7.89 -1.82
C GLY A 203 9.09 6.59 -2.41
N GLU A 204 7.90 6.62 -2.97
CA GLU A 204 7.37 5.50 -3.75
C GLU A 204 8.08 5.48 -5.09
N ILE A 205 9.00 4.55 -5.26
CA ILE A 205 9.83 4.44 -6.46
C ILE A 205 9.65 3.10 -7.17
N SER A 206 9.99 3.08 -8.45
CA SER A 206 10.40 1.86 -9.14
C SER A 206 11.92 1.87 -9.36
N ARG A 207 12.45 0.78 -9.87
CA ARG A 207 13.85 0.65 -10.29
C ARG A 207 14.31 1.75 -11.28
N ARG A 208 13.39 2.44 -11.97
CA ARG A 208 13.69 3.48 -12.99
C ARG A 208 13.72 4.89 -12.41
N THR A 209 13.42 5.08 -11.16
CA THR A 209 13.40 6.41 -10.54
C THR A 209 14.81 6.94 -10.41
N LYS A 210 15.06 8.11 -11.04
CA LYS A 210 16.37 8.77 -11.00
C LYS A 210 16.68 9.29 -9.59
N GLY A 211 17.95 9.27 -9.21
CA GLY A 211 18.42 9.81 -7.92
C GLY A 211 17.96 9.02 -6.70
N ALA A 212 17.40 7.80 -6.86
CA ALA A 212 16.84 7.02 -5.77
C ALA A 212 17.89 6.62 -4.73
N ILE A 213 19.05 6.14 -5.16
CA ILE A 213 20.16 5.74 -4.26
C ILE A 213 20.63 6.92 -3.43
N ASP A 214 20.97 8.04 -4.07
CA ASP A 214 21.43 9.23 -3.38
C ASP A 214 20.39 9.77 -2.40
N ALA A 215 19.12 9.79 -2.80
CA ALA A 215 18.03 10.28 -1.97
C ALA A 215 17.79 9.38 -0.75
N PHE A 216 17.70 8.08 -0.94
CA PHE A 216 17.53 7.15 0.18
C PHE A 216 18.70 7.15 1.12
N HIS A 217 19.94 7.20 0.59
CA HIS A 217 21.14 7.27 1.40
C HIS A 217 21.18 8.57 2.22
N ALA A 218 20.95 9.73 1.60
CA ALA A 218 20.96 11.02 2.30
C ALA A 218 19.88 11.11 3.39
N MET A 219 18.62 10.76 3.06
CA MET A 219 17.53 10.84 4.01
C MET A 219 17.62 9.75 5.09
N GLY A 220 17.98 8.51 4.74
CA GLY A 220 18.15 7.40 5.68
C GLY A 220 19.27 7.68 6.67
N LYS A 221 20.41 8.18 6.20
CA LYS A 221 21.50 8.59 7.07
C LYS A 221 21.08 9.66 8.08
N GLN A 222 20.40 10.71 7.62
CA GLN A 222 19.95 11.77 8.52
C GLN A 222 18.92 11.25 9.54
N CYS A 223 17.96 10.42 9.13
CA CYS A 223 17.01 9.79 10.04
C CYS A 223 17.72 9.03 11.17
N LYS A 224 18.74 8.22 10.84
CA LYS A 224 19.53 7.50 11.82
C LYS A 224 20.36 8.44 12.71
N ASP A 225 21.02 9.43 12.12
CA ASP A 225 21.87 10.37 12.85
C ASP A 225 21.09 11.13 13.93
N VAL A 226 19.91 11.69 13.61
CA VAL A 226 19.12 12.47 14.58
C VAL A 226 18.48 11.61 15.66
N SER A 227 18.14 10.38 15.34
CA SER A 227 17.39 9.48 16.23
C SER A 227 18.24 8.48 17.01
N GLY A 228 19.57 8.54 16.86
CA GLY A 228 20.48 7.59 17.52
C GLY A 228 20.36 6.17 16.97
N GLY A 229 20.05 6.04 15.68
CA GLY A 229 20.03 4.76 14.97
C GLY A 229 18.66 4.08 14.92
N LEU A 230 17.55 4.77 15.09
CA LEU A 230 16.24 4.17 14.87
C LEU A 230 16.13 3.62 13.43
N PRO A 231 15.44 2.48 13.26
CA PRO A 231 15.38 1.80 11.98
C PRO A 231 14.62 2.59 10.92
N THR A 232 15.00 2.36 9.67
CA THR A 232 14.42 2.96 8.46
C THR A 232 13.91 1.89 7.51
N PHE A 233 12.88 2.18 6.72
CA PHE A 233 12.48 1.29 5.63
C PHE A 233 11.95 2.06 4.42
N ILE A 234 11.89 1.36 3.30
CA ILE A 234 11.32 1.82 2.02
C ILE A 234 10.23 0.86 1.55
N SER A 235 9.29 1.35 0.72
CA SER A 235 8.22 0.53 0.14
C SER A 235 8.06 0.81 -1.37
N PRO A 236 8.99 0.33 -2.20
CA PRO A 236 8.95 0.52 -3.65
C PRO A 236 7.96 -0.44 -4.32
N TRP A 237 7.52 -0.07 -5.55
CA TRP A 237 6.73 -1.00 -6.36
C TRP A 237 7.59 -1.79 -7.35
N ILE A 238 7.03 -2.88 -7.85
CA ILE A 238 7.61 -3.71 -8.90
C ILE A 238 6.91 -3.38 -10.22
N ASP A 239 7.67 -3.11 -11.28
CA ASP A 239 7.13 -2.89 -12.64
C ASP A 239 6.65 -4.22 -13.27
N GLY A 240 5.74 -4.93 -12.58
CA GLY A 240 5.19 -6.20 -13.01
C GLY A 240 4.12 -6.07 -14.09
N LYS A 241 3.60 -7.20 -14.57
CA LYS A 241 2.63 -7.25 -15.69
C LYS A 241 1.33 -6.49 -15.43
N LYS A 242 0.91 -6.35 -14.17
CA LYS A 242 -0.28 -5.57 -13.81
C LYS A 242 -0.05 -4.07 -13.81
N ALA A 243 1.19 -3.60 -13.82
CA ALA A 243 1.52 -2.18 -13.89
C ALA A 243 1.01 -1.47 -15.17
N VAL A 244 0.72 -2.23 -16.22
CA VAL A 244 0.16 -1.73 -17.48
C VAL A 244 -1.18 -1.01 -17.28
N MET A 245 -1.97 -1.39 -16.27
CA MET A 245 -3.31 -0.84 -16.04
C MET A 245 -3.32 0.52 -15.33
N GLY A 246 -2.22 0.97 -14.76
CA GLY A 246 -2.23 2.18 -13.94
C GLY A 246 -0.92 2.94 -13.83
N THR A 247 0.12 2.54 -14.56
CA THR A 247 1.44 3.15 -14.51
C THR A 247 1.99 3.52 -15.89
N ASN A 248 3.25 3.89 -15.93
CA ASN A 248 3.94 4.31 -17.16
C ASN A 248 4.27 3.17 -18.13
N LEU A 249 3.87 1.93 -17.88
CA LEU A 249 4.04 0.84 -18.81
C LEU A 249 2.96 0.88 -19.89
N LYS A 250 3.36 0.76 -21.15
CA LYS A 250 2.44 0.81 -22.29
C LYS A 250 1.88 -0.55 -22.64
N THR A 251 2.68 -1.60 -22.48
CA THR A 251 2.32 -2.97 -22.83
C THR A 251 2.80 -3.96 -21.74
N ARG A 252 2.28 -5.20 -21.77
CA ARG A 252 2.74 -6.26 -20.85
C ARG A 252 4.19 -6.66 -21.09
N GLU A 253 4.67 -6.47 -22.31
CA GLU A 253 6.05 -6.74 -22.70
C GLU A 253 7.04 -5.73 -22.09
N ASP A 254 6.55 -4.55 -21.66
CA ASP A 254 7.37 -3.57 -20.95
C ASP A 254 7.56 -3.94 -19.46
N ALA A 255 6.87 -4.97 -18.98
CA ALA A 255 7.03 -5.45 -17.61
C ALA A 255 8.44 -6.01 -17.39
N VAL A 256 8.98 -5.77 -16.19
CA VAL A 256 10.31 -6.26 -15.82
C VAL A 256 10.32 -7.79 -15.72
N SER A 257 11.37 -8.41 -16.24
CA SER A 257 11.65 -9.82 -15.93
C SER A 257 12.22 -9.98 -14.52
N VAL A 258 12.04 -11.16 -13.92
CA VAL A 258 12.59 -11.48 -12.60
C VAL A 258 14.11 -11.28 -12.54
N GLN A 259 14.83 -11.67 -13.60
CA GLN A 259 16.28 -11.52 -13.71
C GLN A 259 16.71 -10.05 -13.78
N GLU A 260 15.97 -9.23 -14.52
CA GLU A 260 16.24 -7.80 -14.62
C GLU A 260 15.94 -7.10 -13.29
N HIS A 261 14.84 -7.45 -12.65
CA HIS A 261 14.49 -6.97 -11.31
C HIS A 261 15.62 -7.30 -10.31
N GLU A 262 16.12 -8.54 -10.30
CA GLU A 262 17.23 -8.95 -9.44
C GLU A 262 18.48 -8.10 -9.70
N ARG A 263 18.85 -7.90 -10.95
CA ARG A 263 20.04 -7.13 -11.32
C ARG A 263 19.96 -5.68 -10.86
N GLU A 264 18.82 -5.03 -11.10
CA GLU A 264 18.65 -3.60 -10.82
C GLU A 264 18.47 -3.31 -9.32
N TRP A 265 17.71 -4.15 -8.61
CA TRP A 265 17.58 -4.00 -7.17
C TRP A 265 18.83 -4.42 -6.40
N ASN A 266 19.68 -5.30 -6.97
CA ASN A 266 20.99 -5.56 -6.40
C ASN A 266 21.87 -4.29 -6.38
N GLU A 267 21.83 -3.48 -7.42
CA GLU A 267 22.55 -2.20 -7.47
C GLU A 267 21.98 -1.18 -6.47
N ILE A 268 20.65 -1.09 -6.37
CA ILE A 268 20.00 -0.18 -5.43
C ILE A 268 20.33 -0.59 -3.98
N PHE A 269 20.19 -1.87 -3.63
CA PHE A 269 20.47 -2.34 -2.27
C PHE A 269 21.95 -2.17 -1.89
N ASP A 270 22.87 -2.39 -2.84
CA ASP A 270 24.30 -2.11 -2.62
C ASP A 270 24.55 -0.67 -2.18
N GLY A 271 23.79 0.28 -2.74
CA GLY A 271 23.94 1.71 -2.45
C GLY A 271 23.20 2.23 -1.22
N ILE A 272 22.33 1.43 -0.56
CA ILE A 272 21.47 1.93 0.53
C ILE A 272 21.46 1.06 1.81
N HIS A 273 22.00 -0.15 1.77
CA HIS A 273 21.87 -1.14 2.86
C HIS A 273 22.47 -0.70 4.21
N ASP A 274 23.37 0.24 4.21
CA ASP A 274 23.96 0.81 5.42
C ASP A 274 23.04 1.82 6.13
N VAL A 275 22.03 2.35 5.41
CA VAL A 275 21.12 3.37 5.92
C VAL A 275 19.64 2.96 5.83
N VAL A 276 19.31 1.84 5.17
CA VAL A 276 17.94 1.28 5.06
C VAL A 276 17.93 -0.13 5.65
N ASP A 277 17.16 -0.34 6.71
CA ASP A 277 17.14 -1.62 7.44
C ASP A 277 16.14 -2.63 6.87
N ALA A 278 15.08 -2.16 6.18
CA ALA A 278 14.07 -3.04 5.61
C ALA A 278 13.53 -2.52 4.27
N CYS A 279 13.14 -3.46 3.41
CA CYS A 279 12.44 -3.16 2.17
C CYS A 279 11.12 -3.93 2.11
N ALA A 280 10.01 -3.20 1.94
CA ALA A 280 8.65 -3.73 1.85
C ALA A 280 8.11 -3.54 0.43
N PHE A 281 8.43 -4.44 -0.49
CA PHE A 281 7.93 -4.32 -1.86
C PHE A 281 6.40 -4.38 -1.93
N GLN A 282 5.79 -3.42 -2.67
CA GLN A 282 4.38 -3.43 -3.01
C GLN A 282 4.09 -4.54 -4.02
N ASP A 283 3.12 -5.38 -3.75
CA ASP A 283 2.81 -6.57 -4.54
C ASP A 283 1.68 -6.37 -5.59
N GLY A 284 1.11 -5.18 -5.65
CA GLY A 284 -0.09 -4.91 -6.46
C GLY A 284 0.11 -5.02 -7.97
N HIS A 285 1.33 -4.89 -8.46
CA HIS A 285 1.65 -4.92 -9.88
C HIS A 285 2.20 -6.27 -10.37
N ILE A 286 2.28 -7.27 -9.51
CA ILE A 286 2.73 -8.63 -9.86
C ILE A 286 1.50 -9.51 -10.12
N ASP A 287 1.53 -10.33 -11.18
CA ASP A 287 0.51 -11.36 -11.36
C ASP A 287 0.67 -12.46 -10.28
N TYR A 288 -0.44 -13.10 -9.90
CA TYR A 288 -0.44 -14.07 -8.79
C TYR A 288 0.43 -15.30 -9.06
N ASP A 289 0.61 -15.69 -10.32
CA ASP A 289 1.48 -16.79 -10.76
C ASP A 289 2.98 -16.43 -10.74
N GLU A 290 3.32 -15.14 -10.60
CA GLU A 290 4.69 -14.64 -10.53
C GLU A 290 5.15 -14.32 -9.10
N LEU A 291 4.26 -14.34 -8.10
CA LEU A 291 4.55 -13.93 -6.73
C LEU A 291 5.77 -14.66 -6.16
N ASP A 292 5.81 -15.99 -6.22
CA ASP A 292 6.91 -16.78 -5.66
C ASP A 292 8.26 -16.46 -6.31
N ALA A 293 8.28 -16.16 -7.60
CA ALA A 293 9.50 -15.83 -8.33
C ALA A 293 10.08 -14.48 -7.90
N PHE A 294 9.28 -13.42 -7.88
CA PHE A 294 9.70 -12.09 -7.42
C PHE A 294 10.04 -12.10 -5.92
N PHE A 295 9.21 -12.75 -5.11
CA PHE A 295 9.40 -12.80 -3.66
C PHE A 295 10.68 -13.54 -3.28
N SER A 296 11.01 -14.63 -3.96
CA SER A 296 12.28 -15.34 -3.75
C SER A 296 13.50 -14.48 -4.07
N VAL A 297 13.43 -13.68 -5.13
CA VAL A 297 14.49 -12.73 -5.50
C VAL A 297 14.62 -11.63 -4.46
N ASN A 298 13.50 -11.03 -4.05
CA ASN A 298 13.50 -9.98 -3.03
C ASN A 298 14.14 -10.48 -1.71
N LYS A 299 13.75 -11.67 -1.25
CA LYS A 299 14.32 -12.27 -0.03
C LYS A 299 15.81 -12.55 -0.18
N LYS A 300 16.22 -13.13 -1.31
CA LYS A 300 17.63 -13.38 -1.62
C LYS A 300 18.47 -12.10 -1.57
N LEU A 301 17.97 -11.01 -2.14
CA LEU A 301 18.67 -9.72 -2.15
C LEU A 301 18.73 -9.12 -0.74
N ALA A 302 17.63 -9.12 -0.01
CA ALA A 302 17.58 -8.61 1.36
C ALA A 302 18.58 -9.38 2.26
N ASP A 303 18.58 -10.71 2.19
CA ASP A 303 19.53 -11.54 2.96
C ASP A 303 20.98 -11.25 2.58
N LYS A 304 21.28 -11.06 1.29
CA LYS A 304 22.63 -10.72 0.81
C LYS A 304 23.17 -9.45 1.45
N TYR A 305 22.32 -8.45 1.64
CA TYR A 305 22.70 -7.14 2.17
C TYR A 305 22.39 -6.95 3.66
N GLY A 306 21.91 -8.00 4.35
CA GLY A 306 21.57 -7.93 5.77
C GLY A 306 20.37 -7.07 6.10
N MET A 307 19.50 -6.83 5.11
CA MET A 307 18.23 -6.09 5.26
C MET A 307 17.07 -7.04 5.60
N GLN A 308 16.06 -6.55 6.28
CA GLN A 308 14.80 -7.28 6.43
C GLN A 308 13.98 -7.22 5.14
N CYS A 309 13.39 -8.34 4.77
CA CYS A 309 12.49 -8.46 3.63
C CYS A 309 11.04 -8.47 4.08
N TRP A 310 10.33 -7.39 3.83
CA TRP A 310 8.91 -7.29 4.14
C TRP A 310 8.07 -7.30 2.86
N THR A 311 6.82 -7.74 2.95
CA THR A 311 5.84 -7.49 1.90
C THR A 311 4.90 -6.36 2.30
N ASN A 312 4.61 -5.45 1.39
CA ASN A 312 3.47 -4.54 1.48
C ASN A 312 2.33 -5.19 0.69
N ALA A 313 1.55 -6.02 1.39
CA ALA A 313 0.41 -6.73 0.83
C ALA A 313 -0.76 -5.76 0.70
N GLU A 314 -1.02 -5.27 -0.53
CA GLU A 314 -2.14 -4.36 -0.77
C GLU A 314 -3.47 -5.02 -0.44
N THR A 315 -4.27 -4.38 0.41
CA THR A 315 -5.64 -4.82 0.77
C THR A 315 -6.71 -4.21 -0.12
N PHE A 316 -6.34 -3.47 -1.13
CA PHE A 316 -7.22 -3.04 -2.22
C PHE A 316 -6.97 -3.83 -3.51
N ASP A 317 -7.95 -3.82 -4.40
CA ASP A 317 -7.92 -4.61 -5.65
C ASP A 317 -7.63 -3.70 -6.85
N ARG A 318 -6.57 -4.05 -7.61
CA ARG A 318 -6.22 -3.37 -8.87
C ARG A 318 -6.85 -4.02 -10.11
N ASP A 319 -7.38 -5.23 -9.96
CA ASP A 319 -7.96 -6.01 -11.07
C ASP A 319 -9.44 -5.67 -11.34
N MET A 320 -10.04 -4.81 -10.52
CA MET A 320 -11.43 -4.40 -10.65
C MET A 320 -11.56 -3.15 -11.53
N PRO A 321 -12.64 -3.00 -12.28
CA PRO A 321 -12.92 -1.80 -13.08
C PRO A 321 -13.01 -0.51 -12.24
N ILE A 322 -13.38 -0.64 -10.96
CA ILE A 322 -13.37 0.44 -9.99
C ILE A 322 -12.11 0.28 -9.15
N ASN A 323 -11.20 1.23 -9.25
CA ASN A 323 -9.96 1.20 -8.51
C ASN A 323 -10.19 1.39 -7.00
N PHE A 324 -9.27 0.87 -6.21
CA PHE A 324 -9.22 1.03 -4.76
C PHE A 324 -10.49 0.56 -4.02
N LEU A 325 -11.00 -0.61 -4.38
CA LEU A 325 -11.97 -1.34 -3.56
C LEU A 325 -11.24 -2.39 -2.70
N PRO A 326 -11.80 -2.76 -1.53
CA PRO A 326 -11.25 -3.85 -0.73
C PRO A 326 -11.05 -5.11 -1.55
N ILE A 327 -9.88 -5.74 -1.43
CA ILE A 327 -9.50 -6.95 -2.16
C ILE A 327 -10.34 -8.15 -1.72
N LYS A 328 -10.56 -9.11 -2.60
CA LYS A 328 -11.11 -10.42 -2.20
C LYS A 328 -10.10 -11.15 -1.31
N PHE A 329 -10.60 -11.75 -0.24
CA PHE A 329 -9.74 -12.47 0.72
C PHE A 329 -8.86 -13.53 0.06
N ASP A 330 -9.37 -14.29 -0.91
CA ASP A 330 -8.58 -15.31 -1.61
C ASP A 330 -7.33 -14.74 -2.28
N LYS A 331 -7.44 -13.56 -2.86
CA LYS A 331 -6.30 -12.84 -3.46
C LYS A 331 -5.28 -12.40 -2.41
N LEU A 332 -5.76 -11.81 -1.29
CA LEU A 332 -4.89 -11.44 -0.17
C LEU A 332 -4.19 -12.66 0.43
N ARG A 333 -4.93 -13.77 0.61
CA ARG A 333 -4.40 -15.04 1.09
C ARG A 333 -3.24 -15.54 0.23
N MET A 334 -3.38 -15.52 -1.11
CA MET A 334 -2.32 -15.93 -2.04
C MET A 334 -1.03 -15.14 -1.82
N LYS A 335 -1.14 -13.81 -1.62
CA LYS A 335 0.00 -12.93 -1.35
C LYS A 335 0.68 -13.28 -0.02
N LEU A 336 -0.09 -13.43 1.06
CA LEU A 336 0.43 -13.76 2.39
C LEU A 336 1.04 -15.16 2.46
N GLU A 337 0.46 -16.12 1.74
CA GLU A 337 1.01 -17.47 1.63
C GLU A 337 2.30 -17.50 0.82
N ALA A 338 2.39 -16.73 -0.28
CA ALA A 338 3.62 -16.60 -1.06
C ALA A 338 4.75 -15.97 -0.22
N ALA A 339 4.45 -14.92 0.55
CA ALA A 339 5.41 -14.31 1.46
C ALA A 339 5.93 -15.30 2.51
N ALA A 340 5.03 -16.11 3.10
CA ALA A 340 5.41 -17.15 4.05
C ALA A 340 6.30 -18.24 3.41
N ARG A 341 5.94 -18.72 2.21
CA ARG A 341 6.76 -19.71 1.48
C ARG A 341 8.16 -19.21 1.15
N CYS A 342 8.28 -17.92 0.80
CA CYS A 342 9.56 -17.29 0.47
C CYS A 342 10.35 -16.84 1.72
N GLY A 343 9.84 -17.04 2.94
CA GLY A 343 10.55 -16.75 4.18
C GLY A 343 10.68 -15.26 4.50
N TYR A 344 9.68 -14.46 4.12
CA TYR A 344 9.65 -13.03 4.47
C TYR A 344 9.59 -12.82 5.97
N ASP A 345 10.21 -11.74 6.44
CA ASP A 345 10.33 -11.44 7.86
C ASP A 345 9.07 -10.79 8.44
N LYS A 346 8.32 -10.03 7.63
CA LYS A 346 7.12 -9.29 8.06
C LYS A 346 6.16 -9.04 6.90
N ALA A 347 4.87 -9.01 7.19
CA ALA A 347 3.88 -8.44 6.29
C ALA A 347 3.32 -7.13 6.88
N ILE A 348 3.38 -6.08 6.10
CA ILE A 348 2.63 -4.85 6.29
C ILE A 348 1.60 -4.72 5.19
N THR A 349 0.66 -3.80 5.32
CA THR A 349 -0.38 -3.59 4.30
C THR A 349 -0.65 -2.11 4.03
N PHE A 350 -0.95 -1.79 2.81
CA PHE A 350 -1.63 -0.58 2.40
C PHE A 350 -3.07 -0.95 2.01
N GLU A 351 -4.10 -0.60 2.78
CA GLU A 351 -3.93 -0.25 4.18
C GLU A 351 -5.20 -0.70 4.95
N PHE A 352 -5.11 -0.79 6.25
CA PHE A 352 -6.17 -1.35 7.09
C PHE A 352 -7.42 -0.47 7.14
N SER A 353 -7.26 0.83 7.41
CA SER A 353 -8.37 1.72 7.78
C SER A 353 -9.43 1.88 6.69
N HIS A 354 -9.03 1.96 5.41
CA HIS A 354 -9.96 2.04 4.28
C HIS A 354 -10.42 0.67 3.78
N PHE A 355 -9.49 -0.30 3.69
CA PHE A 355 -9.74 -1.52 2.92
C PHE A 355 -9.97 -2.77 3.76
N MET A 356 -9.74 -2.71 5.08
CA MET A 356 -9.89 -3.87 5.96
C MET A 356 -10.62 -3.56 7.28
N SER A 357 -10.77 -2.30 7.66
CA SER A 357 -11.43 -1.93 8.92
C SER A 357 -12.94 -2.21 8.90
N PRO A 358 -13.52 -2.77 9.99
CA PRO A 358 -14.97 -2.93 10.14
C PRO A 358 -15.75 -1.62 10.12
N GLN A 359 -15.11 -0.48 10.37
CA GLN A 359 -15.77 0.83 10.33
C GLN A 359 -15.47 1.65 9.08
N SER A 360 -14.80 1.05 8.09
CA SER A 360 -14.53 1.69 6.82
C SER A 360 -15.81 2.11 6.10
N ALA A 361 -15.72 3.16 5.27
CA ALA A 361 -16.77 3.54 4.34
C ALA A 361 -17.09 2.44 3.31
N TYR A 362 -16.16 1.49 3.08
CA TYR A 362 -16.36 0.32 2.22
C TYR A 362 -16.88 -0.87 3.03
N LEU A 363 -18.14 -1.25 2.81
CA LEU A 363 -18.75 -2.39 3.51
C LEU A 363 -17.93 -3.70 3.37
N GLN A 364 -17.30 -3.90 2.21
CA GLN A 364 -16.47 -5.08 1.93
C GLN A 364 -15.24 -5.18 2.84
N ALA A 365 -14.75 -4.06 3.37
CA ALA A 365 -13.61 -4.02 4.28
C ALA A 365 -13.88 -4.82 5.57
N GLY A 366 -15.06 -4.66 6.17
CA GLY A 366 -15.48 -5.45 7.33
C GLY A 366 -15.55 -6.94 7.04
N HIS A 367 -16.04 -7.32 5.85
CA HIS A 367 -16.04 -8.72 5.44
C HIS A 367 -14.62 -9.27 5.21
N LEU A 368 -13.71 -8.46 4.68
CA LEU A 368 -12.30 -8.85 4.54
C LEU A 368 -11.66 -9.09 5.91
N TYR A 369 -11.93 -8.22 6.88
CA TYR A 369 -11.50 -8.39 8.27
C TYR A 369 -11.98 -9.70 8.87
N ASP A 370 -13.27 -10.03 8.71
CA ASP A 370 -13.85 -11.28 9.23
C ASP A 370 -13.21 -12.52 8.59
N ARG A 371 -13.04 -12.52 7.25
CA ARG A 371 -12.39 -13.63 6.53
C ARG A 371 -10.92 -13.81 6.96
N TYR A 372 -10.21 -12.72 7.18
CA TYR A 372 -8.84 -12.75 7.68
C TYR A 372 -8.77 -13.41 9.07
N LYS A 373 -9.66 -13.01 9.98
CA LYS A 373 -9.75 -13.61 11.32
C LYS A 373 -10.08 -15.10 11.28
N GLU A 374 -11.06 -15.48 10.48
CA GLU A 374 -11.42 -16.89 10.29
C GLU A 374 -10.26 -17.75 9.76
N TYR A 375 -9.50 -17.19 8.83
CA TYR A 375 -8.35 -17.90 8.26
C TYR A 375 -7.24 -18.11 9.28
N PHE A 376 -6.93 -17.11 10.08
CA PHE A 376 -5.87 -17.18 11.09
C PHE A 376 -6.34 -17.73 12.45
N GLY A 377 -7.63 -17.92 12.67
CA GLY A 377 -8.18 -18.43 13.92
C GLY A 377 -8.05 -17.46 15.10
N ILE A 378 -8.27 -16.16 14.87
CA ILE A 378 -8.12 -15.09 15.86
C ILE A 378 -9.40 -14.29 16.04
#